data_793ac87b0901e5809d44bdf4d2945356
#
_entry.id   793ac87b0901e5809d44bdf4d2945356
#
_cell.length_a   1.000
_cell.length_b   1.000
_cell.length_c   1.000
_cell.angle_alpha   90.00
_cell.angle_beta   90.00
_cell.angle_gamma   90.00
#
_symmetry.space_group_name_H-M   'P 1'
#
loop_
_entity.id
_entity.type
_entity.pdbx_description
1 polymer ?
#
loop_
_entity_poly.entity_id
_entity_poly.type
_entity_poly.pdbx_seq_one_letter_code
_entity_poly.pdbx_strand_id
1 'polypeptide(L)'
;MGVEEEASSFLDASAQPGIKRTGTAWTAVAHIITGVIGSGVLSLAWSMAQLGWIAGPVTMFGFALVTLLSAFLLCDCYRYPDPEFGPKRNRSYLEAVHETLGKRNALICSLFAQIGLYGTGIAYTITAAISMRAIQKSNCYHKGGHEATCEYEGSLYMLLFGVVQVVLSQIPDFHNLKWLSIVSAIMSVSYASIGFALGFAQVIANGFVKGGIAGVSAYRAADKVWNVSQALGDIAFAYPYSLILLEIQDTLKSPPSESKSMKKASAIAIVVTTFFYLCCGGFGYAAFGEKTPGNLLTGFGFYEPYWLIDFANACIVLHLVGGYQIYSQPVFAVTESWIARKYPDNRFLNKSLTHKFPLLPGIRDSCYGGGGKLVWLKQIATKPKNICKDIQRESTRGRVDRVSCGQHYSSRSISIS
;
A
#
# COMPACT_ATOMS: atom_id res chain seq x y z
N MET A 1 23.15 5.49 25.31
CA MET A 1 24.12 4.78 24.47
C MET A 1 23.45 3.76 23.54
N GLY A 2 22.58 2.86 23.98
CA GLY A 2 21.94 1.86 23.08
C GLY A 2 21.06 2.43 21.97
N VAL A 3 20.25 3.46 22.24
CA VAL A 3 19.33 4.07 21.27
C VAL A 3 20.08 4.90 20.20
N GLU A 4 21.24 5.43 20.54
CA GLU A 4 22.06 6.18 19.61
C GLU A 4 22.83 5.31 18.61
N GLU A 5 23.24 4.14 19.03
CA GLU A 5 23.89 3.13 18.20
C GLU A 5 22.90 2.47 17.23
N GLU A 6 21.65 2.28 17.65
CA GLU A 6 20.55 1.80 16.79
C GLU A 6 20.26 2.72 15.60
N ALA A 7 20.25 4.05 15.79
CA ALA A 7 19.95 4.98 14.70
C ALA A 7 21.09 5.09 13.66
N SER A 8 22.37 5.00 14.07
CA SER A 8 23.51 5.06 13.13
C SER A 8 23.56 3.88 12.18
N SER A 9 23.07 2.81 12.65
CA SER A 9 23.14 1.51 11.99
C SER A 9 21.98 1.28 11.00
N PHE A 10 20.86 2.01 11.08
CA PHE A 10 19.85 2.06 10.01
C PHE A 10 20.42 2.63 8.70
N LEU A 11 21.51 3.36 8.79
CA LEU A 11 22.06 4.15 7.69
C LEU A 11 23.20 3.43 6.93
N ASP A 12 23.90 2.51 7.58
CA ASP A 12 25.00 1.75 6.96
C ASP A 12 24.54 0.59 6.07
N ALA A 13 23.29 0.16 6.19
CA ALA A 13 22.74 -0.96 5.42
C ALA A 13 22.51 -0.64 3.92
N SER A 14 22.62 0.62 3.50
CA SER A 14 22.34 1.06 2.14
C SER A 14 23.51 0.95 1.15
N ALA A 15 24.70 0.61 1.60
CA ALA A 15 25.89 0.49 0.75
C ALA A 15 25.95 -0.84 0.00
N GLN A 16 25.04 -1.09 -0.95
CA GLN A 16 25.20 -2.16 -1.92
C GLN A 16 25.91 -1.65 -3.18
N PRO A 17 27.12 -2.14 -3.51
CA PRO A 17 27.79 -1.81 -4.76
C PRO A 17 27.14 -2.55 -5.93
N GLY A 18 26.77 -1.83 -7.00
CA GLY A 18 26.43 -2.44 -8.28
C GLY A 18 24.96 -2.44 -8.72
N ILE A 19 24.04 -1.74 -8.05
CA ILE A 19 22.65 -1.64 -8.54
C ILE A 19 22.61 -0.88 -9.88
N LYS A 20 22.19 -1.55 -10.95
CA LYS A 20 22.01 -0.95 -12.26
C LYS A 20 20.69 -0.17 -12.30
N ARG A 21 20.77 1.17 -12.28
CA ARG A 21 19.62 2.06 -12.40
C ARG A 21 19.12 2.10 -13.82
N THR A 22 17.89 1.65 -14.07
CA THR A 22 17.29 1.56 -15.41
C THR A 22 15.98 2.34 -15.51
N GLY A 23 15.50 2.92 -14.41
CA GLY A 23 14.24 3.65 -14.36
C GLY A 23 14.24 4.90 -15.24
N THR A 24 13.09 5.24 -15.78
CA THR A 24 12.82 6.46 -16.54
C THR A 24 11.81 7.32 -15.81
N ALA A 25 11.61 8.58 -16.23
CA ALA A 25 10.55 9.42 -15.67
C ALA A 25 9.16 8.76 -15.77
N TRP A 26 8.88 8.01 -16.84
CA TRP A 26 7.60 7.29 -16.99
C TRP A 26 7.43 6.13 -16.00
N THR A 27 8.50 5.42 -15.69
CA THR A 27 8.43 4.38 -14.65
C THR A 27 8.24 5.00 -13.27
N ALA A 28 8.84 6.17 -13.00
CA ALA A 28 8.56 6.91 -11.78
C ALA A 28 7.10 7.40 -11.72
N VAL A 29 6.55 7.91 -12.83
CA VAL A 29 5.10 8.25 -12.90
C VAL A 29 4.23 7.04 -12.54
N ALA A 30 4.54 5.86 -13.08
CA ALA A 30 3.78 4.64 -12.76
C ALA A 30 3.89 4.28 -11.27
N HIS A 31 5.09 4.35 -10.68
CA HIS A 31 5.28 4.10 -9.24
C HIS A 31 4.52 5.12 -8.39
N ILE A 32 4.56 6.41 -8.75
CA ILE A 32 3.83 7.47 -8.02
C ILE A 32 2.32 7.25 -8.15
N ILE A 33 1.80 7.00 -9.35
CA ILE A 33 0.37 6.74 -9.57
C ILE A 33 -0.07 5.53 -8.75
N THR A 34 0.72 4.45 -8.71
CA THR A 34 0.43 3.28 -7.87
C THR A 34 0.45 3.63 -6.37
N GLY A 35 1.35 4.51 -5.93
CA GLY A 35 1.38 4.94 -4.53
C GLY A 35 0.24 5.89 -4.15
N VAL A 36 -0.16 6.77 -5.06
CA VAL A 36 -1.11 7.87 -4.79
C VAL A 36 -2.55 7.48 -5.13
N ILE A 37 -2.83 7.00 -6.37
CA ILE A 37 -4.18 6.57 -6.74
C ILE A 37 -4.45 5.19 -6.15
N GLY A 38 -4.71 5.16 -4.84
CA GLY A 38 -5.20 3.99 -4.12
C GLY A 38 -6.73 3.95 -4.05
N SER A 39 -7.25 3.04 -3.27
CA SER A 39 -8.71 2.94 -3.02
C SER A 39 -9.33 4.23 -2.46
N GLY A 40 -8.51 5.13 -1.90
CA GLY A 40 -8.93 6.44 -1.41
C GLY A 40 -9.64 7.31 -2.45
N VAL A 41 -9.35 7.17 -3.76
CA VAL A 41 -10.06 7.94 -4.80
C VAL A 41 -11.58 7.75 -4.76
N LEU A 42 -12.05 6.57 -4.35
CA LEU A 42 -13.48 6.26 -4.28
C LEU A 42 -14.17 6.81 -3.02
N SER A 43 -13.42 7.13 -1.95
CA SER A 43 -13.94 7.79 -0.76
C SER A 43 -13.99 9.31 -0.90
N LEU A 44 -13.27 9.89 -1.87
CA LEU A 44 -13.24 11.33 -2.09
C LEU A 44 -14.62 11.92 -2.46
N ALA A 45 -15.52 11.12 -3.02
CA ALA A 45 -16.90 11.55 -3.24
C ALA A 45 -17.62 11.86 -1.91
N TRP A 46 -17.44 11.03 -0.90
CA TRP A 46 -17.94 11.26 0.44
C TRP A 46 -17.26 12.46 1.10
N SER A 47 -15.94 12.58 0.97
CA SER A 47 -15.20 13.72 1.51
C SER A 47 -15.65 15.03 0.88
N MET A 48 -15.89 15.02 -0.46
CA MET A 48 -16.46 16.14 -1.18
C MET A 48 -17.86 16.50 -0.64
N ALA A 49 -18.71 15.49 -0.35
CA ALA A 49 -20.04 15.69 0.20
C ALA A 49 -19.99 16.34 1.59
N GLN A 50 -19.05 15.99 2.46
CA GLN A 50 -18.91 16.62 3.77
C GLN A 50 -18.45 18.09 3.69
N LEU A 51 -17.59 18.41 2.72
CA LEU A 51 -17.02 19.75 2.53
C LEU A 51 -17.87 20.66 1.67
N GLY A 52 -18.63 20.11 0.72
CA GLY A 52 -19.44 20.85 -0.25
C GLY A 52 -18.67 21.32 -1.48
N TRP A 53 -19.38 22.01 -2.39
CA TRP A 53 -18.90 22.37 -3.72
C TRP A 53 -17.74 23.37 -3.76
N ILE A 54 -17.54 24.16 -2.73
CA ILE A 54 -16.43 25.14 -2.67
C ILE A 54 -15.26 24.54 -1.89
N ALA A 55 -15.47 24.15 -0.62
CA ALA A 55 -14.39 23.71 0.24
C ALA A 55 -13.77 22.39 -0.23
N GLY A 56 -14.55 21.48 -0.83
CA GLY A 56 -14.05 20.21 -1.36
C GLY A 56 -12.96 20.38 -2.42
N PRO A 57 -13.23 21.02 -3.57
CA PRO A 57 -12.22 21.25 -4.61
C PRO A 57 -11.04 22.09 -4.13
N VAL A 58 -11.31 23.17 -3.36
CA VAL A 58 -10.24 24.02 -2.82
C VAL A 58 -9.28 23.23 -1.94
N THR A 59 -9.80 22.35 -1.09
CA THR A 59 -8.97 21.47 -0.24
C THR A 59 -8.17 20.48 -1.08
N MET A 60 -8.77 19.85 -2.10
CA MET A 60 -8.07 18.93 -2.99
C MET A 60 -6.92 19.62 -3.73
N PHE A 61 -7.15 20.81 -4.29
CA PHE A 61 -6.08 21.60 -4.91
C PHE A 61 -5.00 22.04 -3.91
N GLY A 62 -5.40 22.42 -2.69
CA GLY A 62 -4.48 22.79 -1.62
C GLY A 62 -3.54 21.62 -1.27
N PHE A 63 -4.07 20.42 -1.04
CA PHE A 63 -3.24 19.24 -0.76
C PHE A 63 -2.39 18.80 -1.96
N ALA A 64 -2.91 18.92 -3.19
CA ALA A 64 -2.11 18.69 -4.40
C ALA A 64 -0.89 19.61 -4.46
N LEU A 65 -1.07 20.90 -4.21
CA LEU A 65 0.00 21.88 -4.21
C LEU A 65 1.02 21.62 -3.10
N VAL A 66 0.55 21.38 -1.87
CA VAL A 66 1.44 21.05 -0.73
C VAL A 66 2.24 19.80 -1.02
N THR A 67 1.62 18.76 -1.58
CA THR A 67 2.30 17.52 -1.95
C THR A 67 3.34 17.75 -3.04
N LEU A 68 3.02 18.55 -4.07
CA LEU A 68 3.94 18.85 -5.16
C LEU A 68 5.15 19.64 -4.67
N LEU A 69 4.93 20.67 -3.84
CA LEU A 69 6.00 21.45 -3.24
C LEU A 69 6.90 20.59 -2.35
N SER A 70 6.29 19.77 -1.48
CA SER A 70 7.03 18.84 -0.61
C SER A 70 7.86 17.84 -1.43
N ALA A 71 7.27 17.31 -2.51
CA ALA A 71 7.97 16.39 -3.40
C ALA A 71 9.18 17.06 -4.09
N PHE A 72 9.03 18.31 -4.54
CA PHE A 72 10.13 19.04 -5.19
C PHE A 72 11.30 19.30 -4.22
N LEU A 73 11.00 19.71 -2.99
CA LEU A 73 12.00 19.90 -1.96
C LEU A 73 12.71 18.57 -1.61
N LEU A 74 11.93 17.49 -1.48
CA LEU A 74 12.48 16.19 -1.15
C LEU A 74 13.33 15.60 -2.30
N CYS A 75 12.96 15.85 -3.56
CA CYS A 75 13.78 15.45 -4.71
C CYS A 75 15.20 16.04 -4.66
N ASP A 76 15.36 17.25 -4.12
CA ASP A 76 16.66 17.90 -3.99
C ASP A 76 17.49 17.34 -2.82
N CYS A 77 16.85 16.66 -1.87
CA CYS A 77 17.53 15.98 -0.78
C CYS A 77 18.14 14.62 -1.19
N TYR A 78 17.90 14.14 -2.42
CA TYR A 78 18.41 12.84 -2.89
C TYR A 78 19.93 12.83 -3.00
N ARG A 79 20.56 13.92 -3.50
CA ARG A 79 22.01 14.07 -3.55
C ARG A 79 22.48 15.10 -2.54
N TYR A 80 23.65 14.84 -1.98
CA TYR A 80 24.28 15.73 -0.99
C TYR A 80 25.76 15.93 -1.30
N PRO A 81 26.35 17.15 -1.12
CA PRO A 81 25.67 18.39 -0.72
C PRO A 81 24.91 19.09 -1.86
N ASP A 82 25.24 18.81 -3.11
CA ASP A 82 24.62 19.42 -4.29
C ASP A 82 23.51 18.51 -4.84
N PRO A 83 22.30 19.05 -5.11
CA PRO A 83 21.15 18.24 -5.59
C PRO A 83 21.37 17.54 -6.94
N GLU A 84 22.25 18.05 -7.80
CA GLU A 84 22.48 17.48 -9.15
C GLU A 84 23.75 16.65 -9.23
N PHE A 85 24.84 17.12 -8.60
CA PHE A 85 26.20 16.57 -8.75
C PHE A 85 26.76 15.95 -7.48
N GLY A 86 26.07 16.08 -6.35
CA GLY A 86 26.53 15.55 -5.06
C GLY A 86 26.93 14.06 -5.16
N PRO A 87 28.09 13.68 -4.61
CA PRO A 87 28.59 12.30 -4.70
C PRO A 87 27.79 11.32 -3.84
N LYS A 88 27.23 11.78 -2.72
CA LYS A 88 26.41 10.97 -1.81
C LYS A 88 24.96 10.94 -2.29
N ARG A 89 24.35 9.76 -2.24
CA ARG A 89 22.93 9.55 -2.55
C ARG A 89 22.19 9.09 -1.31
N ASN A 90 21.14 9.79 -0.96
CA ASN A 90 20.18 9.39 0.08
C ASN A 90 19.09 8.54 -0.57
N ARG A 91 19.16 7.24 -0.38
CA ARG A 91 18.29 6.26 -1.07
C ARG A 91 16.94 6.07 -0.42
N SER A 92 16.78 6.55 0.81
CA SER A 92 15.54 6.49 1.57
C SER A 92 15.21 7.83 2.22
N TYR A 93 13.93 7.98 2.56
CA TYR A 93 13.47 9.15 3.29
C TYR A 93 14.24 9.36 4.61
N LEU A 94 14.52 8.28 5.32
CA LEU A 94 15.22 8.33 6.61
C LEU A 94 16.70 8.73 6.47
N GLU A 95 17.36 8.29 5.40
CA GLU A 95 18.74 8.73 5.10
C GLU A 95 18.80 10.24 4.85
N ALA A 96 17.87 10.78 4.05
CA ALA A 96 17.80 12.20 3.79
C ALA A 96 17.55 13.01 5.07
N VAL A 97 16.64 12.58 5.92
CA VAL A 97 16.37 13.23 7.21
C VAL A 97 17.59 13.16 8.13
N HIS A 98 18.28 12.02 8.17
CA HIS A 98 19.50 11.91 8.97
C HIS A 98 20.60 12.87 8.52
N GLU A 99 20.80 12.96 7.21
CA GLU A 99 21.86 13.81 6.65
C GLU A 99 21.58 15.29 6.85
N THR A 100 20.30 15.69 6.74
CA THR A 100 19.91 17.13 6.81
C THR A 100 19.58 17.59 8.21
N LEU A 101 18.93 16.76 9.04
CA LEU A 101 18.40 17.15 10.35
C LEU A 101 19.05 16.40 11.52
N GLY A 102 19.96 15.48 11.22
CA GLY A 102 20.72 14.72 12.22
C GLY A 102 19.95 13.54 12.81
N LYS A 103 20.69 12.75 13.59
CA LYS A 103 20.32 11.43 14.11
C LYS A 103 19.04 11.42 14.96
N ARG A 104 18.88 12.40 15.87
CA ARG A 104 17.73 12.46 16.77
C ARG A 104 16.41 12.65 16.01
N ASN A 105 16.42 13.56 15.03
CA ASN A 105 15.25 13.83 14.21
C ASN A 105 14.93 12.65 13.27
N ALA A 106 15.94 11.96 12.76
CA ALA A 106 15.77 10.75 11.97
C ALA A 106 15.08 9.62 12.75
N LEU A 107 15.39 9.46 14.05
CA LEU A 107 14.73 8.47 14.91
C LEU A 107 13.24 8.78 15.09
N ILE A 108 12.91 10.04 15.37
CA ILE A 108 11.50 10.48 15.53
C ILE A 108 10.75 10.29 14.21
N CYS A 109 11.33 10.72 13.09
CA CYS A 109 10.77 10.53 11.77
C CYS A 109 10.57 9.04 11.42
N SER A 110 11.53 8.18 11.79
CA SER A 110 11.42 6.74 11.59
C SER A 110 10.19 6.16 12.28
N LEU A 111 9.96 6.54 13.52
CA LEU A 111 8.79 6.06 14.27
C LEU A 111 7.47 6.43 13.56
N PHE A 112 7.30 7.69 13.19
CA PHE A 112 6.09 8.13 12.47
C PHE A 112 5.97 7.51 11.08
N ALA A 113 7.08 7.39 10.35
CA ALA A 113 7.10 6.73 9.04
C ALA A 113 6.66 5.26 9.14
N GLN A 114 7.19 4.50 10.11
CA GLN A 114 6.80 3.12 10.32
C GLN A 114 5.32 2.99 10.69
N ILE A 115 4.80 3.82 11.60
CA ILE A 115 3.37 3.85 11.94
C ILE A 115 2.52 4.10 10.68
N GLY A 116 2.91 5.06 9.84
CA GLY A 116 2.21 5.37 8.60
C GLY A 116 2.23 4.22 7.59
N LEU A 117 3.39 3.57 7.40
CA LEU A 117 3.55 2.44 6.48
C LEU A 117 2.76 1.20 6.93
N TYR A 118 2.80 0.87 8.24
CA TYR A 118 1.96 -0.20 8.80
C TYR A 118 0.47 0.11 8.65
N GLY A 119 0.07 1.35 8.96
CA GLY A 119 -1.31 1.80 8.78
C GLY A 119 -1.79 1.66 7.34
N THR A 120 -0.95 2.02 6.36
CA THR A 120 -1.24 1.82 4.93
C THR A 120 -1.43 0.34 4.58
N GLY A 121 -0.57 -0.55 5.08
CA GLY A 121 -0.69 -2.00 4.88
C GLY A 121 -2.00 -2.57 5.43
N ILE A 122 -2.42 -2.13 6.62
CA ILE A 122 -3.71 -2.51 7.23
C ILE A 122 -4.88 -2.00 6.37
N ALA A 123 -4.86 -0.73 5.97
CA ALA A 123 -5.90 -0.13 5.14
C ALA A 123 -6.04 -0.86 3.79
N TYR A 124 -4.94 -1.22 3.16
CA TYR A 124 -4.94 -1.98 1.90
C TYR A 124 -5.52 -3.38 2.06
N THR A 125 -5.20 -4.08 3.14
CA THR A 125 -5.74 -5.40 3.44
C THR A 125 -7.26 -5.36 3.64
N ILE A 126 -7.76 -4.39 4.41
CA ILE A 126 -9.19 -4.19 4.64
C ILE A 126 -9.90 -3.85 3.34
N THR A 127 -9.37 -2.92 2.55
CA THR A 127 -9.98 -2.48 1.29
C THR A 127 -10.01 -3.59 0.25
N ALA A 128 -8.93 -4.38 0.13
CA ALA A 128 -8.91 -5.53 -0.75
C ALA A 128 -9.98 -6.56 -0.37
N ALA A 129 -10.16 -6.83 0.92
CA ALA A 129 -11.20 -7.72 1.41
C ALA A 129 -12.61 -7.19 1.12
N ILE A 130 -12.85 -5.87 1.29
CA ILE A 130 -14.12 -5.22 0.95
C ILE A 130 -14.42 -5.38 -0.54
N SER A 131 -13.43 -5.14 -1.42
CA SER A 131 -13.60 -5.26 -2.88
C SER A 131 -13.85 -6.71 -3.32
N MET A 132 -13.12 -7.68 -2.78
CA MET A 132 -13.38 -9.11 -3.06
C MET A 132 -14.77 -9.54 -2.60
N ARG A 133 -15.19 -9.10 -1.41
CA ARG A 133 -16.55 -9.35 -0.89
C ARG A 133 -17.61 -8.68 -1.76
N ALA A 134 -17.36 -7.48 -2.27
CA ALA A 134 -18.29 -6.77 -3.16
C ALA A 134 -18.55 -7.55 -4.45
N ILE A 135 -17.50 -8.12 -5.08
CA ILE A 135 -17.64 -8.98 -6.26
C ILE A 135 -18.52 -10.19 -5.96
N GLN A 136 -18.29 -10.86 -4.83
CA GLN A 136 -19.07 -12.03 -4.49
C GLN A 136 -20.54 -11.69 -4.18
N LYS A 137 -20.76 -10.55 -3.51
CA LYS A 137 -22.09 -10.03 -3.22
C LYS A 137 -22.85 -9.66 -4.50
N SER A 138 -22.19 -9.00 -5.44
CA SER A 138 -22.71 -8.67 -6.76
C SER A 138 -23.17 -9.91 -7.53
N ASN A 139 -22.30 -10.92 -7.61
CA ASN A 139 -22.62 -12.19 -8.27
C ASN A 139 -23.75 -12.96 -7.58
N CYS A 140 -23.88 -12.87 -6.26
CA CYS A 140 -24.97 -13.46 -5.51
C CYS A 140 -26.31 -12.78 -5.85
N TYR A 141 -26.38 -11.48 -5.85
CA TYR A 141 -27.60 -10.73 -6.23
C TYR A 141 -27.98 -10.95 -7.67
N HIS A 142 -27.01 -11.06 -8.58
CA HIS A 142 -27.30 -11.34 -9.97
C HIS A 142 -27.93 -12.74 -10.18
N LYS A 143 -27.52 -13.74 -9.40
CA LYS A 143 -28.03 -15.10 -9.48
C LYS A 143 -29.33 -15.31 -8.68
N GLY A 144 -29.40 -14.74 -7.48
CA GLY A 144 -30.49 -14.97 -6.52
C GLY A 144 -31.56 -13.89 -6.47
N GLY A 145 -31.36 -12.78 -7.24
CA GLY A 145 -32.23 -11.60 -7.16
C GLY A 145 -31.85 -10.68 -5.99
N HIS A 146 -32.41 -9.47 -6.01
CA HIS A 146 -32.09 -8.41 -5.03
C HIS A 146 -32.63 -8.67 -3.62
N GLU A 147 -33.56 -9.61 -3.46
CA GLU A 147 -34.11 -10.06 -2.17
C GLU A 147 -33.24 -11.14 -1.48
N ALA A 148 -32.21 -11.64 -2.17
CA ALA A 148 -31.35 -12.72 -1.63
C ALA A 148 -30.50 -12.20 -0.45
N THR A 149 -30.32 -13.04 0.57
CA THR A 149 -29.44 -12.79 1.73
C THR A 149 -27.98 -13.01 1.35
N CYS A 150 -27.37 -12.02 0.69
CA CYS A 150 -26.00 -12.08 0.18
C CYS A 150 -25.00 -11.48 1.18
N GLU A 151 -24.86 -12.11 2.34
CA GLU A 151 -23.91 -11.69 3.36
C GLU A 151 -22.69 -12.61 3.40
N TYR A 152 -21.50 -12.02 3.42
CA TYR A 152 -20.22 -12.72 3.44
C TYR A 152 -19.28 -12.12 4.46
N GLU A 153 -18.59 -12.94 5.24
CA GLU A 153 -17.54 -12.48 6.17
C GLU A 153 -16.31 -11.95 5.42
N GLY A 154 -15.67 -10.91 5.97
CA GLY A 154 -14.46 -10.31 5.40
C GLY A 154 -13.17 -11.05 5.76
N SER A 155 -13.15 -11.85 6.83
CA SER A 155 -11.95 -12.48 7.39
C SER A 155 -11.22 -13.40 6.42
N LEU A 156 -11.95 -14.22 5.66
CA LEU A 156 -11.38 -15.10 4.64
C LEU A 156 -10.66 -14.32 3.54
N TYR A 157 -11.24 -13.22 3.09
CA TYR A 157 -10.65 -12.38 2.03
C TYR A 157 -9.40 -11.65 2.50
N MET A 158 -9.36 -11.20 3.78
CA MET A 158 -8.15 -10.64 4.39
C MET A 158 -7.02 -11.68 4.43
N LEU A 159 -7.36 -12.93 4.82
CA LEU A 159 -6.40 -14.03 4.85
C LEU A 159 -5.86 -14.34 3.45
N LEU A 160 -6.74 -14.44 2.45
CA LEU A 160 -6.34 -14.68 1.05
C LEU A 160 -5.41 -13.58 0.53
N PHE A 161 -5.76 -12.31 0.77
CA PHE A 161 -4.90 -11.19 0.41
C PHE A 161 -3.55 -11.27 1.12
N GLY A 162 -3.54 -11.55 2.43
CA GLY A 162 -2.32 -11.72 3.22
C GLY A 162 -1.40 -12.82 2.69
N VAL A 163 -1.95 -13.98 2.32
CA VAL A 163 -1.17 -15.08 1.72
C VAL A 163 -0.52 -14.65 0.41
N VAL A 164 -1.26 -13.95 -0.46
CA VAL A 164 -0.69 -13.39 -1.71
C VAL A 164 0.44 -12.41 -1.41
N GLN A 165 0.26 -11.54 -0.41
CA GLN A 165 1.31 -10.57 -0.02
C GLN A 165 2.57 -11.27 0.52
N VAL A 166 2.43 -12.32 1.33
CA VAL A 166 3.56 -13.12 1.83
C VAL A 166 4.35 -13.73 0.67
N VAL A 167 3.68 -14.27 -0.33
CA VAL A 167 4.32 -14.84 -1.53
C VAL A 167 5.06 -13.76 -2.32
N LEU A 168 4.41 -12.63 -2.59
CA LEU A 168 5.00 -11.53 -3.37
C LEU A 168 6.12 -10.80 -2.63
N SER A 169 6.08 -10.76 -1.30
CA SER A 169 7.14 -10.17 -0.49
C SER A 169 8.49 -10.89 -0.61
N GLN A 170 8.50 -12.10 -1.20
CA GLN A 170 9.73 -12.83 -1.51
C GLN A 170 10.49 -12.26 -2.70
N ILE A 171 9.89 -11.35 -3.48
CA ILE A 171 10.55 -10.68 -4.60
C ILE A 171 11.56 -9.67 -4.02
N PRO A 172 12.87 -9.87 -4.20
CA PRO A 172 13.86 -8.96 -3.68
C PRO A 172 13.88 -7.65 -4.49
N ASP A 173 14.18 -6.56 -3.80
CA ASP A 173 14.46 -5.24 -4.36
C ASP A 173 13.29 -4.51 -5.05
N PHE A 174 13.21 -3.22 -4.79
CA PHE A 174 12.26 -2.29 -5.39
C PHE A 174 12.38 -2.24 -6.94
N HIS A 175 13.60 -2.45 -7.45
CA HIS A 175 13.86 -2.48 -8.90
C HIS A 175 13.12 -3.62 -9.64
N ASN A 176 12.90 -4.75 -8.98
CA ASN A 176 12.20 -5.90 -9.55
C ASN A 176 10.67 -5.74 -9.53
N LEU A 177 10.15 -4.77 -8.78
CA LEU A 177 8.72 -4.47 -8.69
C LEU A 177 8.19 -3.56 -9.83
N LYS A 178 9.06 -3.15 -10.75
CA LYS A 178 8.70 -2.22 -11.84
C LYS A 178 7.49 -2.69 -12.66
N TRP A 179 7.44 -3.96 -13.05
CA TRP A 179 6.32 -4.51 -13.81
C TRP A 179 5.01 -4.51 -13.00
N LEU A 180 5.11 -4.83 -11.71
CA LEU A 180 3.96 -4.85 -10.80
C LEU A 180 3.37 -3.45 -10.64
N SER A 181 4.23 -2.42 -10.52
CA SER A 181 3.79 -1.03 -10.44
C SER A 181 3.13 -0.55 -11.73
N ILE A 182 3.62 -0.97 -12.90
CA ILE A 182 2.99 -0.61 -14.17
C ILE A 182 1.58 -1.21 -14.25
N VAL A 183 1.44 -2.49 -13.93
CA VAL A 183 0.13 -3.16 -13.89
C VAL A 183 -0.80 -2.46 -12.89
N SER A 184 -0.31 -2.18 -11.68
CA SER A 184 -1.10 -1.50 -10.65
C SER A 184 -1.52 -0.09 -11.06
N ALA A 185 -0.64 0.67 -11.74
CA ALA A 185 -1.00 1.99 -12.26
C ALA A 185 -2.10 1.92 -13.33
N ILE A 186 -2.04 0.94 -14.23
CA ILE A 186 -3.09 0.71 -15.23
C ILE A 186 -4.41 0.38 -14.54
N MET A 187 -4.38 -0.50 -13.53
CA MET A 187 -5.57 -0.85 -12.77
C MET A 187 -6.14 0.38 -12.03
N SER A 188 -5.28 1.24 -11.45
CA SER A 188 -5.69 2.49 -10.81
C SER A 188 -6.47 3.40 -11.75
N VAL A 189 -5.91 3.67 -12.93
CA VAL A 189 -6.57 4.50 -13.94
C VAL A 189 -7.87 3.85 -14.41
N SER A 190 -7.92 2.53 -14.54
CA SER A 190 -9.11 1.79 -14.97
C SER A 190 -10.27 1.96 -13.98
N TYR A 191 -10.09 1.63 -12.70
CA TYR A 191 -11.20 1.74 -11.75
C TYR A 191 -11.57 3.19 -11.43
N ALA A 192 -10.61 4.13 -11.46
CA ALA A 192 -10.92 5.55 -11.31
C ALA A 192 -11.74 6.07 -12.50
N SER A 193 -11.41 5.65 -13.74
CA SER A 193 -12.19 5.99 -14.93
C SER A 193 -13.60 5.40 -14.88
N ILE A 194 -13.77 4.17 -14.38
CA ILE A 194 -15.07 3.54 -14.20
C ILE A 194 -15.89 4.31 -13.15
N GLY A 195 -15.30 4.62 -12.00
CA GLY A 195 -15.98 5.39 -10.95
C GLY A 195 -16.42 6.77 -11.43
N PHE A 196 -15.55 7.46 -12.17
CA PHE A 196 -15.89 8.73 -12.82
C PHE A 196 -17.03 8.57 -13.84
N ALA A 197 -16.94 7.60 -14.77
CA ALA A 197 -17.93 7.39 -15.81
C ALA A 197 -19.30 7.02 -15.25
N LEU A 198 -19.36 6.16 -14.23
CA LEU A 198 -20.60 5.81 -13.55
C LEU A 198 -21.18 7.01 -12.80
N GLY A 199 -20.37 7.81 -12.12
CA GLY A 199 -20.81 9.05 -11.47
C GLY A 199 -21.38 10.04 -12.48
N PHE A 200 -20.70 10.24 -13.60
CA PHE A 200 -21.15 11.10 -14.69
C PHE A 200 -22.47 10.62 -15.31
N ALA A 201 -22.57 9.32 -15.62
CA ALA A 201 -23.79 8.72 -16.14
C ALA A 201 -24.97 8.88 -15.16
N GLN A 202 -24.74 8.73 -13.86
CA GLN A 202 -25.77 8.91 -12.83
C GLN A 202 -26.23 10.36 -12.74
N VAL A 203 -25.34 11.34 -12.93
CA VAL A 203 -25.74 12.78 -12.98
C VAL A 203 -26.65 13.04 -14.18
N ILE A 204 -26.32 12.48 -15.36
CA ILE A 204 -27.20 12.59 -16.55
C ILE A 204 -28.54 11.94 -16.28
N ALA A 205 -28.56 10.75 -15.70
CA ALA A 205 -29.79 10.02 -15.37
C ALA A 205 -30.67 10.78 -14.36
N ASN A 206 -30.04 11.49 -13.40
CA ASN A 206 -30.80 12.35 -12.45
C ASN A 206 -31.41 13.60 -13.12
N GLY A 207 -30.83 14.07 -14.22
CA GLY A 207 -31.25 15.30 -14.90
C GLY A 207 -30.84 16.61 -14.20
N PHE A 208 -30.20 16.53 -13.03
CA PHE A 208 -29.71 17.69 -12.26
C PHE A 208 -28.55 17.31 -11.37
N VAL A 209 -27.76 18.32 -10.98
CA VAL A 209 -26.62 18.17 -10.05
C VAL A 209 -27.14 18.23 -8.61
N LYS A 210 -26.83 17.21 -7.83
CA LYS A 210 -27.15 17.16 -6.39
C LYS A 210 -26.04 17.82 -5.56
N GLY A 211 -26.34 18.05 -4.28
CA GLY A 211 -25.39 18.58 -3.31
C GLY A 211 -25.45 20.10 -3.13
N GLY A 212 -25.05 20.55 -1.94
CA GLY A 212 -25.06 21.95 -1.52
C GLY A 212 -23.65 22.56 -1.47
N ILE A 213 -23.57 23.88 -1.40
CA ILE A 213 -22.31 24.62 -1.28
C ILE A 213 -21.60 24.29 0.04
N ALA A 214 -22.36 24.16 1.14
CA ALA A 214 -21.84 23.89 2.49
C ALA A 214 -21.67 22.38 2.80
N GLY A 215 -21.98 21.52 1.82
CA GLY A 215 -21.97 20.06 2.00
C GLY A 215 -23.10 19.54 2.88
N VAL A 216 -22.98 18.27 3.30
CA VAL A 216 -23.97 17.58 4.12
C VAL A 216 -24.19 18.29 5.45
N SER A 217 -25.45 18.56 5.78
CA SER A 217 -25.84 19.11 7.08
C SER A 217 -25.78 18.02 8.16
N ALA A 218 -25.36 18.38 9.37
CA ALA A 218 -25.40 17.48 10.52
C ALA A 218 -26.31 18.05 11.60
N TYR A 219 -26.98 17.17 12.35
CA TYR A 219 -27.90 17.57 13.41
C TYR A 219 -27.16 18.30 14.56
N ARG A 220 -25.94 17.88 14.87
CA ARG A 220 -25.08 18.51 15.89
C ARG A 220 -23.87 19.15 15.23
N ALA A 221 -23.47 20.31 15.72
CA ALA A 221 -22.24 20.98 15.26
C ALA A 221 -20.99 20.10 15.45
N ALA A 222 -20.93 19.35 16.54
CA ALA A 222 -19.82 18.42 16.80
C ALA A 222 -19.71 17.32 15.75
N ASP A 223 -20.83 16.75 15.28
CA ASP A 223 -20.84 15.73 14.23
C ASP A 223 -20.36 16.33 12.89
N LYS A 224 -20.75 17.58 12.61
CA LYS A 224 -20.26 18.28 11.40
C LYS A 224 -18.75 18.49 11.46
N VAL A 225 -18.22 18.96 12.60
CA VAL A 225 -16.77 19.14 12.79
C VAL A 225 -16.04 17.82 12.63
N TRP A 226 -16.58 16.75 13.22
CA TRP A 226 -16.00 15.41 13.09
C TRP A 226 -15.95 14.93 11.64
N ASN A 227 -17.07 15.01 10.93
CA ASN A 227 -17.18 14.58 9.54
C ASN A 227 -16.26 15.40 8.61
N VAL A 228 -16.19 16.72 8.82
CA VAL A 228 -15.28 17.60 8.08
C VAL A 228 -13.83 17.23 8.39
N SER A 229 -13.47 16.97 9.65
CA SER A 229 -12.12 16.56 10.02
C SER A 229 -11.74 15.22 9.39
N GLN A 230 -12.67 14.28 9.36
CA GLN A 230 -12.46 12.99 8.69
C GLN A 230 -12.30 13.16 7.18
N ALA A 231 -13.13 14.00 6.54
CA ALA A 231 -13.01 14.31 5.11
C ALA A 231 -11.67 14.96 4.76
N LEU A 232 -11.17 15.88 5.60
CA LEU A 232 -9.84 16.46 5.47
C LEU A 232 -8.75 15.41 5.62
N GLY A 233 -8.92 14.49 6.58
CA GLY A 233 -8.01 13.36 6.78
C GLY A 233 -7.97 12.42 5.57
N ASP A 234 -9.10 12.08 4.98
CA ASP A 234 -9.19 11.24 3.79
C ASP A 234 -8.48 11.89 2.59
N ILE A 235 -8.70 13.19 2.36
CA ILE A 235 -8.02 13.94 1.29
C ILE A 235 -6.51 14.03 1.60
N ALA A 236 -6.14 14.34 2.84
CA ALA A 236 -4.74 14.40 3.26
C ALA A 236 -4.02 13.06 3.10
N PHE A 237 -4.71 11.93 3.33
CA PHE A 237 -4.16 10.58 3.16
C PHE A 237 -4.04 10.19 1.67
N ALA A 238 -4.89 10.72 0.79
CA ALA A 238 -4.94 10.33 -0.60
C ALA A 238 -3.74 10.78 -1.45
N TYR A 239 -3.07 11.90 -1.08
CA TYR A 239 -2.01 12.49 -1.89
C TYR A 239 -0.57 12.06 -1.56
N PRO A 240 -0.15 11.83 -0.29
CA PRO A 240 1.26 11.72 0.06
C PRO A 240 1.92 10.43 -0.42
N TYR A 241 3.10 10.58 -1.00
CA TYR A 241 4.02 9.48 -1.33
C TYR A 241 5.47 9.79 -0.89
N SER A 242 5.65 10.79 -0.04
CA SER A 242 6.96 11.26 0.42
C SER A 242 7.82 10.15 1.04
N LEU A 243 7.19 9.19 1.73
CA LEU A 243 7.89 8.08 2.39
C LEU A 243 8.57 7.12 1.41
N ILE A 244 8.09 7.06 0.16
CA ILE A 244 8.63 6.18 -0.88
C ILE A 244 9.29 6.96 -2.03
N LEU A 245 9.26 8.32 -1.98
CA LEU A 245 9.71 9.16 -3.09
C LEU A 245 11.18 8.93 -3.43
N LEU A 246 12.07 8.95 -2.42
CA LEU A 246 13.51 8.79 -2.65
C LEU A 246 13.88 7.38 -3.10
N GLU A 247 13.15 6.38 -2.67
CA GLU A 247 13.30 5.00 -3.14
C GLU A 247 12.91 4.87 -4.61
N ILE A 248 11.82 5.53 -5.04
CA ILE A 248 11.47 5.63 -6.46
C ILE A 248 12.57 6.39 -7.22
N GLN A 249 13.07 7.50 -6.67
CA GLN A 249 14.12 8.31 -7.31
C GLN A 249 15.42 7.55 -7.46
N ASP A 250 15.78 6.67 -6.52
CA ASP A 250 16.98 5.82 -6.60
C ASP A 250 16.92 4.79 -7.74
N THR A 251 15.73 4.51 -8.28
CA THR A 251 15.61 3.64 -9.46
C THR A 251 15.98 4.32 -10.78
N LEU A 252 15.99 5.66 -10.80
CA LEU A 252 16.14 6.44 -12.04
C LEU A 252 17.56 6.41 -12.58
N LYS A 253 17.68 6.30 -13.89
CA LYS A 253 18.94 6.43 -14.62
C LYS A 253 19.39 7.89 -14.70
N SER A 254 20.70 8.11 -14.73
CA SER A 254 21.34 9.41 -15.01
C SER A 254 22.27 9.24 -16.20
N PRO A 255 22.41 10.21 -17.13
CA PRO A 255 21.65 11.44 -17.29
C PRO A 255 20.23 11.26 -17.83
N PRO A 256 19.29 12.26 -17.72
CA PRO A 256 19.43 13.51 -16.97
C PRO A 256 19.47 13.28 -15.44
N SER A 257 19.72 14.33 -14.63
CA SER A 257 19.81 14.18 -13.17
C SER A 257 18.53 13.55 -12.59
N GLU A 258 18.68 12.69 -11.59
CA GLU A 258 17.59 11.98 -10.95
C GLU A 258 16.56 12.96 -10.36
N SER A 259 17.02 14.10 -9.80
CA SER A 259 16.16 15.17 -9.26
C SER A 259 15.27 15.79 -10.36
N LYS A 260 15.85 16.17 -11.52
CA LYS A 260 15.07 16.74 -12.64
C LYS A 260 14.04 15.72 -13.17
N SER A 261 14.45 14.46 -13.32
CA SER A 261 13.57 13.38 -13.80
C SER A 261 12.42 13.13 -12.82
N MET A 262 12.72 13.13 -11.51
CA MET A 262 11.72 12.87 -10.47
C MET A 262 10.75 14.05 -10.31
N LYS A 263 11.22 15.31 -10.32
CA LYS A 263 10.35 16.49 -10.32
C LYS A 263 9.37 16.49 -11.49
N LYS A 264 9.85 16.16 -12.70
CA LYS A 264 8.97 16.01 -13.88
C LYS A 264 7.94 14.92 -13.68
N ALA A 265 8.36 13.75 -13.17
CA ALA A 265 7.46 12.63 -12.90
C ALA A 265 6.41 12.99 -11.85
N SER A 266 6.81 13.66 -10.76
CA SER A 266 5.92 14.13 -9.68
C SER A 266 4.88 15.11 -10.21
N ALA A 267 5.28 16.10 -11.02
CA ALA A 267 4.35 17.06 -11.62
C ALA A 267 3.29 16.37 -12.48
N ILE A 268 3.71 15.46 -13.37
CA ILE A 268 2.79 14.70 -14.23
C ILE A 268 1.84 13.85 -13.39
N ALA A 269 2.38 13.10 -12.44
CA ALA A 269 1.58 12.20 -11.61
C ALA A 269 0.55 12.96 -10.76
N ILE A 270 0.92 14.07 -10.12
CA ILE A 270 0.01 14.87 -9.30
C ILE A 270 -1.09 15.53 -10.14
N VAL A 271 -0.77 16.03 -11.34
CA VAL A 271 -1.79 16.57 -12.25
C VAL A 271 -2.80 15.49 -12.65
N VAL A 272 -2.34 14.32 -13.08
CA VAL A 272 -3.21 13.19 -13.44
C VAL A 272 -4.06 12.74 -12.24
N THR A 273 -3.45 12.60 -11.08
CA THR A 273 -4.14 12.19 -9.85
C THR A 273 -5.21 13.19 -9.46
N THR A 274 -4.88 14.50 -9.44
CA THR A 274 -5.83 15.57 -9.07
C THR A 274 -7.01 15.61 -10.02
N PHE A 275 -6.78 15.40 -11.32
CA PHE A 275 -7.85 15.27 -12.30
C PHE A 275 -8.83 14.15 -11.92
N PHE A 276 -8.35 12.92 -11.68
CA PHE A 276 -9.22 11.82 -11.29
C PHE A 276 -9.89 12.05 -9.93
N TYR A 277 -9.21 12.68 -8.97
CA TYR A 277 -9.77 12.98 -7.66
C TYR A 277 -10.92 13.98 -7.74
N LEU A 278 -10.75 15.03 -8.53
CA LEU A 278 -11.82 16.00 -8.77
C LEU A 278 -12.98 15.39 -9.57
N CYS A 279 -12.70 14.56 -10.56
CA CYS A 279 -13.75 13.88 -11.33
C CYS A 279 -14.54 12.88 -10.45
N CYS A 280 -13.86 11.95 -9.78
CA CYS A 280 -14.53 10.97 -8.92
C CYS A 280 -15.26 11.64 -7.74
N GLY A 281 -14.60 12.61 -7.08
CA GLY A 281 -15.18 13.36 -5.97
C GLY A 281 -16.37 14.19 -6.41
N GLY A 282 -16.19 15.01 -7.45
CA GLY A 282 -17.20 15.93 -7.95
C GLY A 282 -18.42 15.20 -8.54
N PHE A 283 -18.22 14.29 -9.49
CA PHE A 283 -19.35 13.58 -10.10
C PHE A 283 -20.00 12.60 -9.14
N GLY A 284 -19.24 12.01 -8.19
CA GLY A 284 -19.84 11.22 -7.12
C GLY A 284 -20.75 12.05 -6.22
N TYR A 285 -20.30 13.23 -5.81
CA TYR A 285 -21.15 14.15 -5.03
C TYR A 285 -22.34 14.69 -5.84
N ALA A 286 -22.14 15.04 -7.10
CA ALA A 286 -23.19 15.46 -8.01
C ALA A 286 -24.27 14.39 -8.21
N ALA A 287 -23.87 13.11 -8.23
CA ALA A 287 -24.77 11.98 -8.43
C ALA A 287 -25.62 11.67 -7.19
N PHE A 288 -25.03 11.69 -6.00
CA PHE A 288 -25.68 11.21 -4.78
C PHE A 288 -26.03 12.31 -3.77
N GLY A 289 -25.40 13.49 -3.84
CA GLY A 289 -25.63 14.61 -2.92
C GLY A 289 -25.35 14.23 -1.47
N GLU A 290 -26.29 14.50 -0.58
CA GLU A 290 -26.17 14.18 0.87
C GLU A 290 -26.09 12.66 1.17
N LYS A 291 -26.54 11.83 0.23
CA LYS A 291 -26.52 10.35 0.35
C LYS A 291 -25.26 9.74 -0.27
N THR A 292 -24.23 10.53 -0.52
CA THR A 292 -22.96 10.02 -1.08
C THR A 292 -22.35 8.96 -0.17
N PRO A 293 -22.12 7.73 -0.67
CA PRO A 293 -21.56 6.65 0.12
C PRO A 293 -20.08 6.84 0.40
N GLY A 294 -19.56 6.17 1.44
CA GLY A 294 -18.13 6.16 1.77
C GLY A 294 -17.24 5.51 0.69
N ASN A 295 -17.80 4.65 -0.14
CA ASN A 295 -17.16 4.14 -1.35
C ASN A 295 -18.08 4.36 -2.54
N LEU A 296 -17.62 5.12 -3.52
CA LEU A 296 -18.41 5.52 -4.68
C LEU A 296 -19.04 4.33 -5.43
N LEU A 297 -18.32 3.22 -5.60
CA LEU A 297 -18.84 2.04 -6.31
C LEU A 297 -20.03 1.39 -5.59
N THR A 298 -20.10 1.47 -4.26
CA THR A 298 -21.23 0.91 -3.51
C THR A 298 -22.51 1.73 -3.68
N GLY A 299 -22.40 3.00 -4.08
CA GLY A 299 -23.54 3.88 -4.35
C GLY A 299 -24.36 3.49 -5.56
N PHE A 300 -23.73 2.82 -6.53
CA PHE A 300 -24.43 2.32 -7.72
C PHE A 300 -25.19 1.02 -7.45
N GLY A 301 -25.09 0.48 -6.23
CA GLY A 301 -25.65 -0.81 -5.87
C GLY A 301 -24.96 -1.96 -6.62
N PHE A 302 -25.68 -3.08 -6.75
CA PHE A 302 -25.21 -4.23 -7.51
C PHE A 302 -26.11 -4.48 -8.74
N TYR A 303 -26.62 -3.39 -9.30
CA TYR A 303 -27.48 -3.38 -10.47
C TYR A 303 -26.66 -3.33 -11.77
N GLU A 304 -27.34 -3.33 -12.89
CA GLU A 304 -26.71 -3.26 -14.21
C GLU A 304 -25.91 -1.92 -14.44
N PRO A 305 -24.73 -1.99 -15.03
CA PRO A 305 -24.05 -3.21 -15.46
C PRO A 305 -23.18 -3.83 -14.37
N TYR A 306 -23.65 -4.90 -13.71
CA TYR A 306 -22.96 -5.56 -12.57
C TYR A 306 -21.53 -5.98 -12.90
N TRP A 307 -21.27 -6.46 -14.12
CA TRP A 307 -19.93 -6.87 -14.56
C TRP A 307 -18.91 -5.73 -14.53
N LEU A 308 -19.34 -4.49 -14.77
CA LEU A 308 -18.46 -3.33 -14.74
C LEU A 308 -18.03 -2.98 -13.30
N ILE A 309 -18.97 -3.11 -12.35
CA ILE A 309 -18.69 -2.93 -10.91
C ILE A 309 -17.76 -4.04 -10.42
N ASP A 310 -17.98 -5.28 -10.85
CA ASP A 310 -17.11 -6.42 -10.52
C ASP A 310 -15.71 -6.22 -11.11
N PHE A 311 -15.61 -5.79 -12.35
CA PHE A 311 -14.34 -5.47 -12.99
C PHE A 311 -13.60 -4.34 -12.28
N ALA A 312 -14.30 -3.27 -11.87
CA ALA A 312 -13.71 -2.18 -11.10
C ALA A 312 -13.16 -2.67 -9.75
N ASN A 313 -13.90 -3.50 -9.02
CA ASN A 313 -13.44 -4.10 -7.76
C ASN A 313 -12.26 -5.05 -7.97
N ALA A 314 -12.23 -5.82 -9.07
CA ALA A 314 -11.09 -6.65 -9.42
C ALA A 314 -9.84 -5.80 -9.72
N CYS A 315 -10.00 -4.68 -10.44
CA CYS A 315 -8.91 -3.72 -10.66
C CYS A 315 -8.39 -3.13 -9.35
N ILE A 316 -9.27 -2.82 -8.38
CA ILE A 316 -8.86 -2.35 -7.04
C ILE A 316 -8.00 -3.41 -6.34
N VAL A 317 -8.44 -4.67 -6.30
CA VAL A 317 -7.67 -5.75 -5.65
C VAL A 317 -6.29 -5.91 -6.29
N LEU A 318 -6.22 -5.95 -7.62
CA LEU A 318 -4.96 -6.06 -8.36
C LEU A 318 -4.03 -4.86 -8.12
N HIS A 319 -4.60 -3.64 -8.10
CA HIS A 319 -3.85 -2.44 -7.74
C HIS A 319 -3.28 -2.53 -6.33
N LEU A 320 -4.11 -2.91 -5.34
CA LEU A 320 -3.70 -2.99 -3.93
C LEU A 320 -2.62 -4.05 -3.70
N VAL A 321 -2.59 -5.12 -4.49
CA VAL A 321 -1.51 -6.12 -4.46
C VAL A 321 -0.15 -5.45 -4.73
N GLY A 322 -0.06 -4.64 -5.77
CA GLY A 322 1.20 -3.96 -6.10
C GLY A 322 1.51 -2.78 -5.18
N GLY A 323 0.50 -1.98 -4.84
CA GLY A 323 0.65 -0.86 -3.91
C GLY A 323 1.15 -1.32 -2.54
N TYR A 324 0.61 -2.42 -2.01
CA TYR A 324 1.06 -3.01 -0.75
C TYR A 324 2.56 -3.32 -0.77
N GLN A 325 3.05 -3.93 -1.85
CA GLN A 325 4.47 -4.27 -1.99
C GLN A 325 5.36 -3.03 -2.00
N ILE A 326 4.94 -1.95 -2.68
CA ILE A 326 5.68 -0.69 -2.72
C ILE A 326 5.85 -0.10 -1.31
N TYR A 327 4.77 -0.02 -0.54
CA TYR A 327 4.80 0.56 0.81
C TYR A 327 5.41 -0.39 1.86
N SER A 328 5.46 -1.68 1.61
CA SER A 328 6.05 -2.66 2.53
C SER A 328 7.57 -2.79 2.40
N GLN A 329 8.17 -2.43 1.25
CA GLN A 329 9.63 -2.54 1.06
C GLN A 329 10.43 -1.75 2.09
N PRO A 330 10.13 -0.47 2.40
CA PRO A 330 10.84 0.27 3.46
C PRO A 330 10.72 -0.40 4.83
N VAL A 331 9.56 -0.98 5.14
CA VAL A 331 9.34 -1.71 6.41
C VAL A 331 10.22 -2.94 6.48
N PHE A 332 10.30 -3.71 5.39
CA PHE A 332 11.15 -4.89 5.32
C PHE A 332 12.63 -4.54 5.47
N ALA A 333 13.11 -3.51 4.76
CA ALA A 333 14.50 -3.06 4.84
C ALA A 333 14.91 -2.67 6.27
N VAL A 334 14.05 -1.92 6.98
CA VAL A 334 14.27 -1.53 8.37
C VAL A 334 14.30 -2.77 9.28
N THR A 335 13.33 -3.66 9.14
CA THR A 335 13.23 -4.88 9.96
C THR A 335 14.42 -5.81 9.72
N GLU A 336 14.82 -6.03 8.48
CA GLU A 336 15.98 -6.83 8.10
C GLU A 336 17.27 -6.28 8.70
N SER A 337 17.49 -4.97 8.58
CA SER A 337 18.63 -4.28 9.16
C SER A 337 18.69 -4.44 10.69
N TRP A 338 17.57 -4.33 11.37
CA TRP A 338 17.46 -4.49 12.82
C TRP A 338 17.77 -5.93 13.26
N ILE A 339 17.22 -6.94 12.57
CA ILE A 339 17.45 -8.36 12.90
C ILE A 339 18.90 -8.74 12.64
N ALA A 340 19.48 -8.34 11.49
CA ALA A 340 20.87 -8.65 11.14
C ALA A 340 21.86 -8.15 12.19
N ARG A 341 21.56 -7.05 12.87
CA ARG A 341 22.38 -6.51 13.96
C ARG A 341 22.21 -7.21 15.27
N LYS A 342 20.93 -7.46 15.63
CA LYS A 342 20.62 -8.09 16.91
C LYS A 342 21.13 -9.52 16.99
N TYR A 343 21.25 -10.19 15.83
CA TYR A 343 21.62 -11.58 15.72
C TYR A 343 22.69 -11.81 14.63
N PRO A 344 23.90 -11.19 14.72
CA PRO A 344 24.91 -11.22 13.66
C PRO A 344 25.43 -12.63 13.36
N ASP A 345 25.52 -13.50 14.36
CA ASP A 345 26.05 -14.85 14.25
C ASP A 345 25.01 -15.90 13.84
N ASN A 346 23.74 -15.55 13.77
CA ASN A 346 22.70 -16.48 13.42
C ASN A 346 22.59 -16.64 11.90
N ARG A 347 23.35 -17.60 11.35
CA ARG A 347 23.38 -17.92 9.91
C ARG A 347 21.99 -18.20 9.33
N PHE A 348 21.07 -18.77 10.12
CA PHE A 348 19.70 -19.05 9.68
C PHE A 348 18.92 -17.75 9.50
N LEU A 349 18.94 -16.85 10.49
CA LEU A 349 18.28 -15.56 10.41
C LEU A 349 18.92 -14.67 9.33
N ASN A 350 20.24 -14.60 9.25
CA ASN A 350 20.93 -13.78 8.25
C ASN A 350 20.74 -14.33 6.82
N LYS A 351 20.78 -15.65 6.62
CA LYS A 351 20.49 -16.27 5.34
C LYS A 351 19.00 -16.19 5.00
N SER A 352 18.14 -16.21 6.01
CA SER A 352 16.71 -16.03 5.93
C SER A 352 16.34 -14.60 5.53
N LEU A 353 17.04 -13.61 6.05
CA LEU A 353 16.85 -12.19 5.79
C LEU A 353 17.41 -11.78 4.44
N THR A 354 18.59 -12.28 4.04
CA THR A 354 19.13 -12.06 2.68
C THR A 354 18.25 -12.67 1.59
N HIS A 355 17.33 -13.56 1.95
CA HIS A 355 16.35 -14.19 1.06
C HIS A 355 14.90 -13.88 1.43
N LYS A 356 14.66 -12.80 2.20
CA LYS A 356 13.31 -12.31 2.58
C LYS A 356 12.34 -13.45 2.95
N PHE A 357 12.58 -14.06 4.10
CA PHE A 357 11.88 -15.23 4.64
C PHE A 357 12.17 -16.58 3.95
N PRO A 358 12.83 -17.53 4.61
CA PRO A 358 13.04 -18.89 4.06
C PRO A 358 11.84 -19.80 4.28
N LEU A 359 10.64 -19.29 4.29
CA LEU A 359 9.47 -20.16 4.33
C LEU A 359 9.35 -21.02 3.06
N LEU A 360 10.11 -20.71 1.98
CA LEU A 360 9.94 -21.38 0.70
C LEU A 360 11.22 -21.46 -0.16
N PRO A 361 12.22 -22.31 0.18
CA PRO A 361 13.37 -22.52 -0.69
C PRO A 361 13.02 -22.95 -2.12
N GLY A 362 11.85 -23.58 -2.33
CA GLY A 362 11.43 -24.10 -3.63
C GLY A 362 10.75 -23.10 -4.58
N ILE A 363 10.29 -21.93 -4.10
CA ILE A 363 9.62 -20.95 -5.00
C ILE A 363 10.62 -20.11 -5.80
N ARG A 364 11.79 -19.83 -5.22
CA ARG A 364 12.82 -19.05 -5.90
C ARG A 364 13.34 -19.74 -7.16
N ASP A 365 13.58 -21.05 -7.09
CA ASP A 365 14.10 -21.82 -8.22
C ASP A 365 13.02 -22.05 -9.30
N SER A 366 11.75 -21.97 -8.93
CA SER A 366 10.63 -22.09 -9.86
C SER A 366 10.31 -20.81 -10.62
N CYS A 367 10.64 -19.63 -10.07
CA CYS A 367 10.44 -18.35 -10.76
C CYS A 367 11.56 -18.04 -11.78
N TYR A 368 12.72 -18.65 -11.64
CA TYR A 368 13.86 -18.44 -12.52
C TYR A 368 14.16 -19.62 -13.46
N GLY A 369 13.57 -20.79 -13.23
CA GLY A 369 13.71 -21.98 -14.06
C GLY A 369 12.34 -22.49 -14.48
N GLY A 370 11.97 -22.32 -15.74
CA GLY A 370 10.71 -22.85 -16.27
C GLY A 370 10.64 -24.37 -16.08
N GLY A 371 9.75 -24.85 -15.25
CA GLY A 371 9.35 -26.23 -15.20
C GLY A 371 9.42 -26.93 -13.84
N GLY A 372 8.77 -26.43 -12.79
CA GLY A 372 8.68 -27.11 -11.51
C GLY A 372 7.24 -27.27 -11.02
N LYS A 373 6.72 -28.49 -11.12
CA LYS A 373 5.38 -28.91 -10.69
C LYS A 373 5.18 -28.78 -9.16
N LEU A 374 3.94 -28.57 -8.79
CA LEU A 374 3.23 -28.59 -7.50
C LEU A 374 3.67 -29.69 -6.49
N VAL A 375 4.94 -29.75 -6.14
CA VAL A 375 5.44 -30.70 -5.12
C VAL A 375 5.27 -30.13 -3.70
N TRP A 376 5.04 -28.86 -3.59
CA TRP A 376 5.15 -28.07 -2.37
C TRP A 376 3.99 -28.21 -1.38
N LEU A 377 2.75 -28.30 -1.87
CA LEU A 377 1.57 -28.47 -0.99
C LEU A 377 1.55 -29.82 -0.25
N LYS A 378 2.26 -30.83 -0.75
CA LYS A 378 2.40 -32.13 -0.07
C LYS A 378 3.42 -32.11 1.08
N GLN A 379 4.39 -31.21 1.10
CA GLN A 379 5.45 -31.18 2.11
C GLN A 379 5.03 -30.43 3.39
N ILE A 380 4.12 -29.46 3.29
CA ILE A 380 3.55 -28.75 4.46
C ILE A 380 2.60 -29.63 5.23
N ALA A 381 1.84 -30.51 4.55
CA ALA A 381 0.85 -31.39 5.19
C ALA A 381 1.47 -32.58 5.94
N THR A 382 2.74 -32.93 5.72
CA THR A 382 3.31 -34.20 6.22
C THR A 382 4.34 -34.11 7.33
N LYS A 383 4.84 -32.93 7.77
CA LYS A 383 5.90 -32.87 8.80
C LYS A 383 5.84 -31.76 9.84
N PRO A 384 4.81 -31.67 10.71
CA PRO A 384 4.93 -30.83 11.90
C PRO A 384 5.81 -31.46 13.01
N LYS A 385 6.10 -32.77 12.94
CA LYS A 385 6.83 -33.51 14.02
C LYS A 385 8.36 -33.35 13.99
N ASN A 386 8.97 -32.92 12.91
CA ASN A 386 10.43 -32.84 12.80
C ASN A 386 11.00 -31.50 13.31
N ILE A 387 10.23 -30.42 13.29
CA ILE A 387 10.68 -29.11 13.80
C ILE A 387 10.91 -29.17 15.32
N CYS A 388 10.08 -29.91 16.04
CA CYS A 388 10.22 -30.07 17.49
C CYS A 388 11.43 -30.93 17.88
N LYS A 389 11.83 -31.90 17.03
CA LYS A 389 13.01 -32.74 17.25
C LYS A 389 14.34 -32.01 16.98
N ASP A 390 14.36 -31.09 16.04
CA ASP A 390 15.54 -30.30 15.72
C ASP A 390 15.80 -29.22 16.77
N ILE A 391 14.74 -28.60 17.30
CA ILE A 391 14.83 -27.66 18.44
C ILE A 391 15.34 -28.41 19.71
N GLN A 392 14.90 -29.62 19.93
CA GLN A 392 15.33 -30.44 21.08
C GLN A 392 16.77 -30.95 20.95
N ARG A 393 17.27 -31.17 19.73
CA ARG A 393 18.66 -31.52 19.46
C ARG A 393 19.66 -30.36 19.67
N GLU A 394 19.24 -29.14 19.43
CA GLU A 394 20.07 -27.97 19.70
C GLU A 394 20.08 -27.55 21.17
N SER A 395 18.98 -27.78 21.90
CA SER A 395 18.89 -27.59 23.34
C SER A 395 19.87 -28.52 24.11
N THR A 396 20.10 -29.73 23.58
CA THR A 396 21.07 -30.66 24.18
C THR A 396 22.55 -30.33 23.87
N ARG A 397 22.79 -29.37 22.96
CA ARG A 397 24.13 -28.86 22.65
C ARG A 397 24.55 -27.60 23.41
N GLY A 398 23.73 -27.17 24.40
CA GLY A 398 24.11 -26.09 25.33
C GLY A 398 24.12 -24.67 24.74
N ARG A 399 23.37 -24.41 23.70
CA ARG A 399 23.31 -23.10 23.00
C ARG A 399 22.02 -22.33 23.08
N VAL A 400 20.99 -22.85 23.73
CA VAL A 400 19.73 -22.14 23.94
C VAL A 400 19.19 -22.51 25.32
N ASP A 401 18.78 -21.50 26.11
CA ASP A 401 18.15 -21.70 27.40
C ASP A 401 16.85 -22.49 27.24
N ARG A 402 16.59 -23.40 28.18
CA ARG A 402 15.46 -24.33 28.19
C ARG A 402 14.11 -23.63 27.92
N VAL A 403 13.60 -23.79 26.73
CA VAL A 403 12.19 -23.51 26.44
C VAL A 403 11.40 -24.77 26.82
N SER A 404 10.64 -24.68 27.90
CA SER A 404 9.72 -25.72 28.35
C SER A 404 8.56 -25.81 27.33
N CYS A 405 8.52 -26.90 26.58
CA CYS A 405 7.40 -27.22 25.71
C CYS A 405 6.34 -27.91 26.58
N GLY A 406 5.33 -27.16 27.03
CA GLY A 406 4.23 -27.68 27.85
C GLY A 406 3.41 -28.69 27.07
N GLN A 407 3.34 -29.92 27.60
CA GLN A 407 2.36 -30.96 27.22
C GLN A 407 0.95 -30.47 27.56
N HIS A 408 0.14 -30.10 26.59
CA HIS A 408 -1.32 -30.15 26.67
C HIS A 408 -1.89 -30.26 25.25
N TYR A 409 -1.98 -31.49 24.77
CA TYR A 409 -2.99 -31.90 23.81
C TYR A 409 -3.67 -33.16 24.33
N SER A 410 -4.65 -32.94 25.17
CA SER A 410 -5.64 -33.96 25.54
C SER A 410 -6.87 -33.80 24.68
N SER A 411 -7.18 -34.86 23.99
CA SER A 411 -8.41 -35.14 23.23
C SER A 411 -9.68 -34.51 23.83
N ARG A 412 -10.38 -33.71 23.04
CA ARG A 412 -11.86 -33.57 23.12
C ARG A 412 -12.44 -33.69 21.72
N SER A 413 -13.07 -34.81 21.50
CA SER A 413 -14.08 -35.03 20.47
C SER A 413 -15.26 -34.10 20.73
N ILE A 414 -15.63 -33.28 19.77
CA ILE A 414 -16.90 -32.53 19.77
C ILE A 414 -17.78 -33.22 18.72
N SER A 415 -18.83 -33.91 19.20
CA SER A 415 -19.94 -34.37 18.40
C SER A 415 -20.81 -33.20 17.96
N ILE A 416 -21.12 -33.18 16.67
CA ILE A 416 -22.10 -32.26 16.07
C ILE A 416 -23.47 -32.90 16.24
N SER A 417 -24.36 -32.17 16.85
CA SER A 417 -25.81 -32.33 16.65
C SER A 417 -26.39 -30.98 16.25
#